data_1b3be28b77836351e4ca3ee402932545
#
_entry.id   1b3be28b77836351e4ca3ee402932545
#
_cell.length_a   1.000
_cell.length_b   1.000
_cell.length_c   1.000
_cell.angle_alpha   90.00
_cell.angle_beta   90.00
_cell.angle_gamma   90.00
#
_symmetry.space_group_name_H-M   'P 1'
#
loop_
_entity.id
_entity.type
_entity.pdbx_description
1 polymer ?
#
loop_
_entity_poly.entity_id
_entity_poly.type
_entity_poly.pdbx_seq_one_letter_code
_entity_poly.pdbx_strand_id
1 'polypeptide(L)' 'MKTYSMNQLERYPIYLKYFKELEEQGFETISSPKIALKLGYSEEQVRKDLQNVSREAGRPKKGRSLKQLINDIE' A
#
# COMPACT_ATOMS: atom_id res chain seq x y z
N MET A 1 -3.03 22.34 -5.28
CA MET A 1 -2.48 21.73 -4.23
C MET A 1 -3.07 20.41 -3.98
N LYS A 2 -2.29 19.46 -3.64
CA LYS A 2 -2.78 18.18 -3.47
C LYS A 2 -2.98 17.90 -2.06
N THR A 3 -4.14 17.60 -1.66
CA THR A 3 -4.37 17.27 -0.29
C THR A 3 -4.98 15.91 -0.26
N TYR A 4 -4.63 15.13 0.71
CA TYR A 4 -5.18 13.82 0.87
C TYR A 4 -6.50 13.98 1.62
N SER A 5 -7.45 13.14 1.32
CA SER A 5 -8.70 13.18 2.05
C SER A 5 -8.43 12.58 3.42
N MET A 6 -9.28 12.89 4.36
CA MET A 6 -9.11 12.35 5.70
C MET A 6 -9.20 10.83 5.66
N ASN A 7 -10.10 10.31 4.85
CA ASN A 7 -10.22 8.87 4.77
C ASN A 7 -8.93 8.24 4.25
N GLN A 8 -8.28 8.91 3.31
CA GLN A 8 -7.05 8.38 2.76
C GLN A 8 -5.96 8.36 3.83
N LEU A 9 -5.87 9.42 4.62
CA LEU A 9 -4.86 9.48 5.66
C LEU A 9 -5.10 8.42 6.73
N GLU A 10 -6.36 8.10 6.99
CA GLU A 10 -6.67 7.10 7.99
C GLU A 10 -6.34 5.70 7.50
N ARG A 11 -6.26 5.50 6.20
CA ARG A 11 -5.96 4.18 5.67
C ARG A 11 -4.48 3.83 5.75
N TYR A 12 -3.60 4.82 5.75
CA TYR A 12 -2.17 4.52 5.74
C TYR A 12 -1.70 3.75 6.98
N PRO A 13 -2.15 4.08 8.18
CA PRO A 13 -1.75 3.27 9.34
C PRO A 13 -2.23 1.83 9.22
N ILE A 14 -3.39 1.63 8.58
CA ILE A 14 -3.92 0.30 8.39
C ILE A 14 -3.07 -0.47 7.41
N TYR A 15 -2.67 0.18 6.31
CA TYR A 15 -1.78 -0.44 5.35
C TYR A 15 -0.45 -0.80 6.03
N LEU A 16 0.10 0.11 6.80
CA LEU A 16 1.39 -0.10 7.41
C LEU A 16 1.37 -1.30 8.34
N LYS A 17 0.32 -1.42 9.14
CA LYS A 17 0.22 -2.53 10.05
C LYS A 17 0.13 -3.85 9.28
N TYR A 18 -0.68 -3.87 8.22
CA TYR A 18 -0.84 -5.07 7.43
C TYR A 18 0.47 -5.45 6.74
N PHE A 19 1.17 -4.46 6.19
CA PHE A 19 2.42 -4.73 5.49
C PHE A 19 3.48 -5.27 6.45
N LYS A 20 3.53 -4.73 7.66
CA LYS A 20 4.52 -5.21 8.62
C LYS A 20 4.22 -6.65 9.04
N GLU A 21 2.93 -6.97 9.15
CA GLU A 21 2.56 -8.33 9.49
C GLU A 21 2.97 -9.29 8.38
N LEU A 22 2.79 -8.89 7.13
CA LEU A 22 3.18 -9.73 6.01
C LEU A 22 4.70 -9.92 5.98
N GLU A 23 5.42 -8.87 6.28
CA GLU A 23 6.87 -8.95 6.26
C GLU A 23 7.34 -9.92 7.33
N GLU A 24 6.72 -9.90 8.50
CA GLU A 24 7.08 -10.83 9.55
C GLU A 24 6.77 -12.26 9.15
N GLN A 25 5.80 -12.47 8.27
CA GLN A 25 5.46 -13.80 7.83
C GLN A 25 6.34 -14.27 6.69
N GLY A 26 7.26 -13.43 6.26
CA GLY A 26 8.17 -13.85 5.20
C GLY A 26 7.81 -13.40 3.79
N PHE A 27 6.77 -12.63 3.63
CA PHE A 27 6.40 -12.17 2.31
C PHE A 27 7.30 -11.01 1.94
N GLU A 28 7.64 -10.90 0.67
CA GLU A 28 8.49 -9.82 0.21
C GLU A 28 7.77 -8.84 -0.68
N THR A 29 6.70 -9.24 -1.31
CA THR A 29 5.96 -8.37 -2.21
C THR A 29 4.48 -8.55 -2.01
N ILE A 30 3.70 -7.59 -2.51
CA ILE A 30 2.26 -7.68 -2.42
C ILE A 30 1.67 -6.90 -3.56
N SER A 31 0.48 -7.28 -3.99
CA SER A 31 -0.17 -6.62 -5.10
C SER A 31 -1.41 -5.87 -4.61
N SER A 32 -1.83 -4.87 -5.36
CA SER A 32 -2.99 -4.08 -4.98
C SER A 32 -4.26 -4.92 -4.87
N PRO A 33 -4.53 -5.85 -5.78
CA PRO A 33 -5.73 -6.67 -5.64
C PRO A 33 -5.75 -7.45 -4.34
N LYS A 34 -4.60 -7.95 -3.91
CA LYS A 34 -4.55 -8.72 -2.70
C LYS A 34 -4.78 -7.84 -1.49
N ILE A 35 -4.24 -6.64 -1.49
CA ILE A 35 -4.44 -5.69 -0.40
C ILE A 35 -5.91 -5.34 -0.31
N ALA A 36 -6.53 -5.04 -1.46
CA ALA A 36 -7.91 -4.63 -1.49
C ALA A 36 -8.82 -5.74 -0.95
N LEU A 37 -8.56 -6.94 -1.37
CA LEU A 37 -9.37 -8.05 -0.94
C LEU A 37 -9.25 -8.25 0.57
N LYS A 38 -8.06 -8.18 1.08
CA LYS A 38 -7.83 -8.43 2.49
C LYS A 38 -8.43 -7.34 3.37
N LEU A 39 -8.27 -6.10 2.96
CA LEU A 39 -8.71 -4.98 3.78
C LEU A 39 -10.13 -4.50 3.48
N GLY A 40 -10.73 -5.04 2.44
CA GLY A 40 -12.09 -4.62 2.12
C GLY A 40 -12.20 -3.32 1.38
N TYR A 41 -11.16 -2.92 0.67
CA TYR A 41 -11.18 -1.70 -0.12
C TYR A 41 -11.29 -2.07 -1.58
N SER A 42 -11.52 -1.10 -2.44
CA SER A 42 -11.54 -1.37 -3.86
C SER A 42 -10.10 -1.34 -4.36
N GLU A 43 -9.83 -2.09 -5.41
CA GLU A 43 -8.50 -2.16 -5.95
C GLU A 43 -8.07 -0.80 -6.46
N GLU A 44 -8.99 -0.06 -7.06
CA GLU A 44 -8.66 1.24 -7.59
C GLU A 44 -8.25 2.20 -6.47
N GLN A 45 -8.94 2.13 -5.35
CA GLN A 45 -8.62 3.00 -4.22
C GLN A 45 -7.25 2.66 -3.66
N VAL A 46 -6.95 1.37 -3.54
CA VAL A 46 -5.66 0.95 -3.03
C VAL A 46 -4.55 1.43 -3.97
N ARG A 47 -4.77 1.29 -5.27
CA ARG A 47 -3.77 1.70 -6.22
C ARG A 47 -3.49 3.19 -6.11
N LYS A 48 -4.53 4.00 -5.96
CA LYS A 48 -4.35 5.43 -5.84
C LYS A 48 -3.64 5.79 -4.54
N ASP A 49 -4.00 5.11 -3.46
CA ASP A 49 -3.38 5.39 -2.17
C ASP A 49 -1.88 5.11 -2.25
N LEU A 50 -1.50 4.01 -2.86
CA LEU A 50 -0.10 3.66 -2.92
C LEU A 50 0.68 4.56 -3.88
N GLN A 51 0.04 5.02 -4.93
CA GLN A 51 0.71 5.92 -5.83
C GLN A 51 0.99 7.26 -5.18
N ASN A 52 0.18 7.66 -4.24
CA ASN A 52 0.37 8.94 -3.59
C ASN A 52 1.57 8.92 -2.65
N VAL A 53 1.93 7.77 -2.11
CA VAL A 53 3.07 7.70 -1.22
C VAL A 53 4.33 7.21 -1.92
N SER A 54 4.19 6.45 -2.98
CA SER A 54 5.34 5.87 -3.63
C SER A 54 5.68 6.63 -4.89
N ARG A 55 6.78 7.32 -4.87
CA ARG A 55 7.14 8.03 -5.99
C ARG A 55 7.56 7.18 -7.09
N GLU A 56 8.00 6.02 -6.81
CA GLU A 56 8.50 5.15 -7.76
C GLU A 56 7.42 4.51 -8.35
N ALA A 57 6.38 4.92 -8.52
CA ALA A 57 5.26 4.34 -9.05
C ALA A 57 5.55 3.44 -10.10
N GLY A 58 6.49 2.81 -10.09
CA GLY A 58 6.83 2.04 -11.14
C GLY A 58 5.81 1.19 -11.73
N ARG A 59 6.05 0.28 -12.54
CA ARG A 59 5.20 -0.58 -13.07
C ARG A 59 5.48 -1.85 -12.59
N PRO A 60 5.12 -2.24 -11.44
CA PRO A 60 5.41 -3.46 -10.78
C PRO A 60 4.86 -4.59 -11.55
N LYS A 61 5.68 -5.32 -12.15
CA LYS A 61 5.24 -6.48 -12.82
C LYS A 61 4.97 -7.59 -11.88
N LYS A 62 5.61 -7.65 -10.76
CA LYS A 62 5.39 -8.70 -9.80
C LYS A 62 4.91 -8.20 -8.47
N GLY A 63 4.24 -7.11 -8.45
CA GLY A 63 3.79 -6.57 -7.20
C GLY A 63 4.78 -5.59 -6.64
N ARG A 64 4.48 -4.97 -5.54
CA ARG A 64 5.33 -3.97 -4.97
C ARG A 64 6.10 -4.54 -3.80
N SER A 65 7.29 -4.04 -3.59
CA SER A 65 8.12 -4.50 -2.49
C SER A 65 7.51 -4.04 -1.17
N LEU A 66 7.31 -4.95 -0.25
CA LEU A 66 6.75 -4.61 1.05
C LEU A 66 7.68 -3.67 1.80
N LYS A 67 8.97 -3.93 1.74
CA LYS A 67 9.93 -3.11 2.42
C LYS A 67 9.87 -1.68 1.89
N GLN A 68 9.74 -1.52 0.61
CA GLN A 68 9.68 -0.19 0.02
C GLN A 68 8.38 0.51 0.42
N LEU A 69 7.27 -0.21 0.43
CA LEU A 69 6.00 0.37 0.79
C LEU A 69 5.99 0.81 2.25
N ILE A 70 6.53 0.01 3.13
CA ILE A 70 6.59 0.35 4.54
C ILE A 70 7.43 1.62 4.71
N ASN A 71 8.54 1.67 4.02
CA ASN A 71 9.40 2.82 4.12
C ASN A 71 8.73 4.08 3.58
N ASP A 72 8.00 3.94 2.49
CA ASP A 72 7.32 5.09 1.90
C ASP A 72 6.20 5.61 2.79
N ILE A 73 5.52 4.74 3.51
CA ILE A 73 4.44 5.17 4.36
C ILE A 73 4.93 5.73 5.68
N GLU A 74 5.98 5.17 6.20
CA GLU A 74 6.55 5.71 7.41
C GLU A 74 7.21 7.04 7.18
#